data_de9b16cbe97c0850b311a2f47084cedc
#
_entry.id   de9b16cbe97c0850b311a2f47084cedc
#
_cell.length_a   1.000
_cell.length_b   1.000
_cell.length_c   1.000
_cell.angle_alpha   90.00
_cell.angle_beta   90.00
_cell.angle_gamma   90.00
#
_symmetry.space_group_name_H-M   'P 1'
#
loop_
_entity.id
_entity.type
_entity.pdbx_description
1 polymer ?
#
loop_
_entity_poly.entity_id
_entity_poly.type
_entity_poly.pdbx_seq_one_letter_code
_entity_poly.pdbx_strand_id
1 'polypeptide(L)'
;MTSIDLRPADIAERLVPGHWEGDHIKGAGNRSQVGTLVERKTRYVALVKLPNGTAQATTEGFGTILQRFDVDLRRSLTYDQGREMAQHAQLTANIGIKVYFAHPHSPWERGQNENTNGLLRQYLPKGTDLAKFSQQELDDIAWKLNTRPRKSLNWKCPAELFLPNNAFDFNAYWADKLNLVALGH
;
A
#
# COMPACT_ATOMS: atom_id res chain seq x y z
N MET A 1 7.00 -20.19 -6.54
CA MET A 1 7.16 -18.94 -5.73
C MET A 1 8.61 -18.51 -5.81
N THR A 2 8.87 -17.23 -6.08
CA THR A 2 10.24 -16.69 -6.12
C THR A 2 10.62 -16.19 -4.74
N SER A 3 11.71 -16.73 -4.15
CA SER A 3 12.18 -16.32 -2.82
C SER A 3 12.64 -14.85 -2.82
N ILE A 4 12.52 -14.20 -1.67
CA ILE A 4 13.07 -12.86 -1.42
C ILE A 4 14.60 -12.83 -1.63
N ASP A 5 15.30 -13.95 -1.47
CA ASP A 5 16.75 -14.04 -1.69
C ASP A 5 17.15 -13.75 -3.14
N LEU A 6 16.24 -13.99 -4.08
CA LEU A 6 16.44 -13.69 -5.50
C LEU A 6 16.05 -12.26 -5.87
N ARG A 7 15.66 -11.45 -4.87
CA ARG A 7 15.30 -10.06 -5.07
C ARG A 7 16.56 -9.23 -5.27
N PRO A 8 16.64 -8.43 -6.37
CA PRO A 8 17.78 -7.54 -6.61
C PRO A 8 18.10 -6.64 -5.42
N ALA A 9 19.39 -6.36 -5.20
CA ALA A 9 19.87 -5.56 -4.06
C ALA A 9 19.32 -4.12 -4.04
N ASP A 10 19.12 -3.50 -5.20
CA ASP A 10 18.55 -2.17 -5.35
C ASP A 10 17.13 -2.05 -4.76
N ILE A 11 16.37 -3.16 -4.77
CA ILE A 11 15.06 -3.25 -4.11
C ILE A 11 15.25 -3.26 -2.58
N ALA A 12 16.23 -3.99 -2.08
CA ALA A 12 16.51 -4.06 -0.65
C ALA A 12 16.96 -2.69 -0.11
N GLU A 13 17.80 -1.99 -0.86
CA GLU A 13 18.33 -0.66 -0.54
C GLU A 13 17.34 0.48 -0.75
N ARG A 14 16.17 0.22 -1.32
CA ARG A 14 15.09 1.20 -1.54
C ARG A 14 15.53 2.39 -2.40
N LEU A 15 16.38 2.15 -3.40
CA LEU A 15 16.96 3.22 -4.23
C LEU A 15 15.97 3.75 -5.25
N VAL A 16 15.11 2.89 -5.80
CA VAL A 16 14.19 3.21 -6.88
C VAL A 16 12.74 3.00 -6.42
N PRO A 17 11.79 3.88 -6.77
CA PRO A 17 10.37 3.66 -6.48
C PRO A 17 9.77 2.55 -7.35
N GLY A 18 8.58 2.08 -6.97
CA GLY A 18 7.85 1.05 -7.69
C GLY A 18 7.95 -0.35 -7.10
N HIS A 19 8.57 -0.49 -5.94
CA HIS A 19 8.69 -1.75 -5.22
C HIS A 19 7.78 -1.75 -3.98
N TRP A 20 6.80 -2.63 -4.00
CA TRP A 20 5.71 -2.66 -3.01
C TRP A 20 5.85 -3.80 -2.01
N GLU A 21 5.34 -3.58 -0.83
CA GLU A 21 5.05 -4.62 0.17
C GLU A 21 3.54 -4.76 0.28
N GLY A 22 3.04 -6.00 0.21
CA GLY A 22 1.62 -6.30 0.33
C GLY A 22 1.29 -7.01 1.64
N ASP A 23 0.12 -6.72 2.21
CA ASP A 23 -0.40 -7.36 3.42
C ASP A 23 -1.93 -7.19 3.51
N HIS A 24 -2.53 -7.75 4.56
CA HIS A 24 -3.95 -7.58 4.87
C HIS A 24 -4.16 -7.04 6.28
N ILE A 25 -5.08 -6.09 6.41
CA ILE A 25 -5.67 -5.71 7.71
C ILE A 25 -6.96 -6.48 7.88
N LYS A 26 -7.06 -7.27 8.95
CA LYS A 26 -8.24 -8.06 9.28
C LYS A 26 -9.20 -7.28 10.18
N GLY A 27 -10.49 -7.38 9.89
CA GLY A 27 -11.58 -6.78 10.65
C GLY A 27 -12.12 -7.70 11.75
N ALA A 28 -13.32 -7.39 12.25
CA ALA A 28 -13.98 -8.10 13.31
C ALA A 28 -14.08 -9.61 13.03
N GLY A 29 -13.57 -10.43 13.96
CA GLY A 29 -13.61 -11.89 13.86
C GLY A 29 -12.96 -12.46 12.59
N ASN A 30 -12.04 -11.72 11.93
CA ASN A 30 -11.41 -12.08 10.66
C ASN A 30 -12.40 -12.32 9.49
N ARG A 31 -13.63 -11.79 9.59
CA ARG A 31 -14.68 -11.99 8.60
C ARG A 31 -14.58 -11.03 7.41
N SER A 32 -13.93 -9.90 7.61
CA SER A 32 -13.67 -8.90 6.58
C SER A 32 -12.20 -8.49 6.59
N GLN A 33 -11.70 -7.97 5.47
CA GLN A 33 -10.32 -7.53 5.37
C GLN A 33 -10.15 -6.46 4.29
N VAL A 34 -9.07 -5.69 4.43
CA VAL A 34 -8.61 -4.69 3.48
C VAL A 34 -7.17 -5.04 3.10
N GLY A 35 -6.88 -5.10 1.81
CA GLY A 35 -5.51 -5.24 1.34
C GLY A 35 -4.74 -3.94 1.53
N THR A 36 -3.47 -4.04 1.89
CA THR A 36 -2.57 -2.92 2.01
C THR A 36 -1.38 -3.09 1.08
N LEU A 37 -1.07 -2.04 0.34
CA LEU A 37 0.09 -1.94 -0.53
C LEU A 37 0.91 -0.73 -0.07
N VAL A 38 2.18 -0.96 0.29
CA VAL A 38 3.09 0.09 0.75
C VAL A 38 4.31 0.14 -0.15
N GLU A 39 4.55 1.28 -0.78
CA GLU A 39 5.74 1.49 -1.60
C GLU A 39 6.99 1.68 -0.70
N ARG A 40 8.04 0.92 -0.99
CA ARG A 40 9.17 0.72 -0.08
C ARG A 40 10.05 1.96 0.11
N LYS A 41 10.25 2.77 -0.94
CA LYS A 41 11.11 3.95 -0.91
C LYS A 41 10.40 5.15 -0.31
N THR A 42 9.22 5.45 -0.82
CA THR A 42 8.47 6.68 -0.52
C THR A 42 7.46 6.51 0.60
N ARG A 43 7.15 5.24 0.98
CA ARG A 43 6.10 4.86 1.93
C ARG A 43 4.69 5.24 1.49
N TYR A 44 4.50 5.43 0.18
CA TYR A 44 3.19 5.65 -0.38
C TYR A 44 2.28 4.45 -0.12
N VAL A 45 1.05 4.72 0.29
CA VAL A 45 0.07 3.69 0.68
C VAL A 45 -1.06 3.65 -0.32
N ALA A 46 -1.43 2.46 -0.75
CA ALA A 46 -2.71 2.21 -1.42
C ALA A 46 -3.48 1.14 -0.64
N LEU A 47 -4.77 1.34 -0.51
CA LEU A 47 -5.68 0.41 0.15
C LEU A 47 -6.57 -0.27 -0.88
N VAL A 48 -6.90 -1.51 -0.62
CA VAL A 48 -7.63 -2.37 -1.57
C VAL A 48 -8.85 -2.95 -0.89
N LYS A 49 -10.03 -2.61 -1.38
CA LYS A 49 -11.28 -3.28 -0.96
C LYS A 49 -11.25 -4.72 -1.47
N LEU A 50 -11.44 -5.65 -0.55
CA LEU A 50 -11.52 -7.07 -0.86
C LEU A 50 -12.91 -7.60 -0.50
N PRO A 51 -13.61 -8.26 -1.44
CA PRO A 51 -14.93 -8.86 -1.16
C PRO A 51 -14.83 -10.03 -0.18
N ASN A 52 -13.68 -10.70 -0.15
CA ASN A 52 -13.37 -11.83 0.73
C ASN A 52 -11.85 -12.03 0.81
N GLY A 53 -11.40 -13.03 1.57
CA GLY A 53 -9.99 -13.37 1.80
C GLY A 53 -9.40 -14.40 0.84
N THR A 54 -10.01 -14.63 -0.32
CA THR A 54 -9.49 -15.61 -1.27
C THR A 54 -8.28 -15.07 -2.03
N ALA A 55 -7.43 -15.99 -2.51
CA ALA A 55 -6.30 -15.66 -3.35
C ALA A 55 -6.74 -14.94 -4.65
N GLN A 56 -7.87 -15.33 -5.21
CA GLN A 56 -8.43 -14.68 -6.39
C GLN A 56 -8.78 -13.22 -6.10
N ALA A 57 -9.56 -12.96 -5.06
CA ALA A 57 -9.96 -11.60 -4.67
C ALA A 57 -8.75 -10.70 -4.39
N THR A 58 -7.73 -11.24 -3.72
CA THR A 58 -6.48 -10.51 -3.44
C THR A 58 -5.73 -10.18 -4.72
N THR A 59 -5.55 -11.16 -5.61
CA THR A 59 -4.86 -10.99 -6.89
C THR A 59 -5.56 -9.97 -7.79
N GLU A 60 -6.86 -10.08 -7.94
CA GLU A 60 -7.69 -9.14 -8.73
C GLU A 60 -7.67 -7.74 -8.14
N GLY A 61 -7.89 -7.63 -6.81
CA GLY A 61 -7.90 -6.34 -6.11
C GLY A 61 -6.55 -5.62 -6.18
N PHE A 62 -5.47 -6.32 -5.90
CA PHE A 62 -4.11 -5.76 -6.00
C PHE A 62 -3.77 -5.36 -7.44
N GLY A 63 -4.13 -6.20 -8.41
CA GLY A 63 -3.96 -5.89 -9.83
C GLY A 63 -4.69 -4.62 -10.24
N THR A 64 -5.95 -4.48 -9.85
CA THR A 64 -6.78 -3.31 -10.15
C THR A 64 -6.18 -2.02 -9.57
N ILE A 65 -5.72 -2.05 -8.33
CA ILE A 65 -5.13 -0.87 -7.70
C ILE A 65 -3.75 -0.55 -8.29
N LEU A 66 -2.89 -1.55 -8.49
CA LEU A 66 -1.56 -1.34 -9.05
C LEU A 66 -1.60 -0.84 -10.50
N GLN A 67 -2.61 -1.20 -11.28
CA GLN A 67 -2.80 -0.69 -12.64
C GLN A 67 -3.09 0.82 -12.71
N ARG A 68 -3.47 1.46 -11.59
CA ARG A 68 -3.64 2.93 -11.53
C ARG A 68 -2.30 3.67 -11.66
N PHE A 69 -1.18 2.97 -11.46
CA PHE A 69 0.16 3.54 -11.52
C PHE A 69 0.89 3.14 -12.81
N ASP A 70 1.76 4.01 -13.28
CA ASP A 70 2.62 3.75 -14.42
C ASP A 70 3.49 2.50 -14.19
N VAL A 71 3.92 1.85 -15.28
CA VAL A 71 4.70 0.61 -15.23
C VAL A 71 5.98 0.77 -14.39
N ASP A 72 6.60 1.94 -14.45
CA ASP A 72 7.81 2.24 -13.67
C ASP A 72 7.55 2.40 -12.16
N LEU A 73 6.32 2.60 -11.76
CA LEU A 73 5.88 2.70 -10.37
C LEU A 73 5.25 1.40 -9.83
N ARG A 74 5.25 0.31 -10.61
CA ARG A 74 4.71 -1.01 -10.23
C ARG A 74 5.63 -2.16 -10.66
N ARG A 75 6.87 -2.16 -10.22
CA ARG A 75 7.94 -3.07 -10.65
C ARG A 75 7.90 -4.42 -9.96
N SER A 76 7.74 -4.42 -8.65
CA SER A 76 7.67 -5.65 -7.86
C SER A 76 6.75 -5.55 -6.64
N LEU A 77 6.27 -6.70 -6.18
CA LEU A 77 5.51 -6.87 -4.96
C LEU A 77 6.21 -7.90 -4.09
N THR A 78 6.51 -7.56 -2.84
CA THR A 78 6.95 -8.51 -1.82
C THR A 78 5.76 -8.84 -0.92
N TYR A 79 5.50 -10.13 -0.73
CA TYR A 79 4.38 -10.62 0.08
C TYR A 79 4.85 -11.74 1.01
N ASP A 80 4.05 -12.10 2.02
CA ASP A 80 4.33 -13.31 2.79
C ASP A 80 3.93 -14.58 2.02
N GLN A 81 4.27 -15.73 2.56
CA GLN A 81 3.88 -17.01 1.96
C GLN A 81 2.43 -17.41 2.31
N GLY A 82 1.56 -16.42 2.53
CA GLY A 82 0.15 -16.63 2.82
C GLY A 82 -0.60 -17.26 1.64
N ARG A 83 -1.67 -17.99 1.97
CA ARG A 83 -2.57 -18.60 0.97
C ARG A 83 -3.23 -17.57 0.07
N GLU A 84 -3.32 -16.33 0.53
CA GLU A 84 -3.91 -15.19 -0.16
C GLU A 84 -3.16 -14.80 -1.45
N MET A 85 -1.90 -15.24 -1.61
CA MET A 85 -1.10 -15.01 -2.83
C MET A 85 -0.82 -16.28 -3.64
N ALA A 86 -1.61 -17.34 -3.44
CA ALA A 86 -1.46 -18.58 -4.21
C ALA A 86 -1.60 -18.39 -5.74
N GLN A 87 -2.31 -17.34 -6.18
CA GLN A 87 -2.50 -16.98 -7.59
C GLN A 87 -1.54 -15.88 -8.09
N HIS A 88 -0.41 -15.65 -7.42
CA HIS A 88 0.57 -14.60 -7.79
C HIS A 88 1.06 -14.66 -9.23
N ALA A 89 1.13 -15.85 -9.84
CA ALA A 89 1.52 -16.01 -11.24
C ALA A 89 0.54 -15.29 -12.19
N GLN A 90 -0.75 -15.27 -11.85
CA GLN A 90 -1.77 -14.53 -12.60
C GLN A 90 -1.58 -13.04 -12.47
N LEU A 91 -1.22 -12.52 -11.28
CA LEU A 91 -0.89 -11.12 -11.09
C LEU A 91 0.29 -10.70 -11.99
N THR A 92 1.36 -11.51 -12.01
CA THR A 92 2.52 -11.28 -12.87
C THR A 92 2.11 -11.27 -14.35
N ALA A 93 1.30 -12.24 -14.79
CA ALA A 93 0.84 -12.32 -16.19
C ALA A 93 -0.02 -11.11 -16.60
N ASN A 94 -0.89 -10.64 -15.70
CA ASN A 94 -1.87 -9.59 -16.01
C ASN A 94 -1.26 -8.18 -16.06
N ILE A 95 -0.30 -7.88 -15.17
CA ILE A 95 0.22 -6.50 -15.03
C ILE A 95 1.75 -6.39 -15.10
N GLY A 96 2.45 -7.49 -15.35
CA GLY A 96 3.90 -7.51 -15.52
C GLY A 96 4.72 -7.33 -14.23
N ILE A 97 4.08 -7.32 -13.05
CA ILE A 97 4.76 -7.13 -11.77
C ILE A 97 5.47 -8.41 -11.32
N LYS A 98 6.70 -8.30 -10.81
CA LYS A 98 7.44 -9.43 -10.22
C LYS A 98 7.01 -9.63 -8.78
N VAL A 99 6.66 -10.85 -8.38
CA VAL A 99 6.25 -11.18 -7.01
C VAL A 99 7.35 -11.96 -6.31
N TYR A 100 7.78 -11.47 -5.15
CA TYR A 100 8.76 -12.10 -4.26
C TYR A 100 8.09 -12.47 -2.94
N PHE A 101 8.53 -13.58 -2.35
CA PHE A 101 7.99 -14.06 -1.09
C PHE A 101 9.01 -13.97 0.02
N ALA A 102 8.62 -13.29 1.11
CA ALA A 102 9.38 -13.23 2.34
C ALA A 102 9.52 -14.62 2.98
N HIS A 103 10.55 -14.82 3.78
CA HIS A 103 10.70 -16.06 4.53
C HIS A 103 9.58 -16.23 5.57
N PRO A 104 9.17 -17.47 5.84
CA PRO A 104 8.25 -17.74 6.93
C PRO A 104 8.78 -17.17 8.25
N HIS A 105 7.89 -16.56 9.03
CA HIS A 105 8.21 -15.99 10.34
C HIS A 105 9.27 -14.87 10.32
N SER A 106 9.43 -14.16 9.19
CA SER A 106 10.37 -13.05 9.03
C SER A 106 9.67 -11.70 8.83
N PRO A 107 8.94 -11.19 9.84
CA PRO A 107 8.15 -9.95 9.70
C PRO A 107 9.03 -8.72 9.38
N TRP A 108 10.29 -8.71 9.84
CA TRP A 108 11.24 -7.62 9.54
C TRP A 108 11.53 -7.42 8.05
N GLU A 109 11.31 -8.43 7.21
CA GLU A 109 11.45 -8.33 5.76
C GLU A 109 10.34 -7.48 5.13
N ARG A 110 9.24 -7.23 5.88
CA ARG A 110 8.09 -6.42 5.51
C ARG A 110 7.77 -5.34 6.56
N GLY A 111 8.79 -4.81 7.21
CA GLY A 111 8.64 -3.85 8.31
C GLY A 111 7.90 -2.55 7.93
N GLN A 112 7.82 -2.20 6.65
CA GLN A 112 7.02 -1.05 6.19
C GLN A 112 5.51 -1.31 6.35
N ASN A 113 5.06 -2.52 6.04
CA ASN A 113 3.66 -2.88 6.21
C ASN A 113 3.23 -2.86 7.68
N GLU A 114 4.03 -3.44 8.58
CA GLU A 114 3.70 -3.44 10.01
C GLU A 114 3.53 -2.03 10.57
N ASN A 115 4.48 -1.14 10.27
CA ASN A 115 4.41 0.26 10.69
C ASN A 115 3.19 0.97 10.09
N THR A 116 2.94 0.78 8.80
CA THR A 116 1.81 1.39 8.10
C THR A 116 0.48 0.84 8.61
N ASN A 117 0.37 -0.47 8.84
CA ASN A 117 -0.82 -1.09 9.40
C ASN A 117 -1.12 -0.53 10.81
N GLY A 118 -0.09 -0.25 11.62
CA GLY A 118 -0.23 0.44 12.90
C GLY A 118 -0.87 1.83 12.75
N LEU A 119 -0.43 2.61 11.76
CA LEU A 119 -1.00 3.94 11.48
C LEU A 119 -2.44 3.84 10.95
N LEU A 120 -2.72 2.87 10.10
CA LEU A 120 -4.05 2.65 9.52
C LEU A 120 -5.08 2.26 10.58
N ARG A 121 -4.67 1.68 11.70
CA ARG A 121 -5.56 1.33 12.81
C ARG A 121 -6.22 2.56 13.47
N GLN A 122 -5.73 3.76 13.25
CA GLN A 122 -6.40 5.00 13.63
C GLN A 122 -7.71 5.22 12.86
N TYR A 123 -7.79 4.73 11.62
CA TYR A 123 -8.94 4.86 10.72
C TYR A 123 -9.74 3.57 10.58
N LEU A 124 -9.06 2.43 10.74
CA LEU A 124 -9.58 1.08 10.61
C LEU A 124 -9.35 0.33 11.94
N PRO A 125 -10.08 0.68 13.03
CA PRO A 125 -9.85 0.10 14.34
C PRO A 125 -10.05 -1.42 14.36
N LYS A 126 -9.34 -2.11 15.25
CA LYS A 126 -9.59 -3.54 15.52
C LYS A 126 -11.05 -3.74 15.94
N GLY A 127 -11.65 -4.84 15.52
CA GLY A 127 -13.06 -5.13 15.83
C GLY A 127 -14.08 -4.41 14.94
N THR A 128 -13.64 -3.60 13.97
CA THR A 128 -14.52 -2.99 12.98
C THR A 128 -14.79 -3.96 11.82
N ASP A 129 -16.04 -3.96 11.32
CA ASP A 129 -16.34 -4.63 10.06
C ASP A 129 -15.82 -3.78 8.89
N LEU A 130 -14.76 -4.27 8.24
CA LEU A 130 -14.09 -3.57 7.15
C LEU A 130 -14.85 -3.69 5.82
N ALA A 131 -15.80 -4.61 5.70
CA ALA A 131 -16.60 -4.76 4.48
C ALA A 131 -17.48 -3.54 4.19
N LYS A 132 -17.81 -2.76 5.23
CA LYS A 132 -18.64 -1.54 5.10
C LYS A 132 -17.96 -0.40 4.35
N PHE A 133 -16.62 -0.37 4.30
CA PHE A 133 -15.90 0.68 3.60
C PHE A 133 -15.97 0.50 2.09
N SER A 134 -16.29 1.56 1.36
CA SER A 134 -16.16 1.61 -0.09
C SER A 134 -14.68 1.76 -0.49
N GLN A 135 -14.35 1.49 -1.76
CA GLN A 135 -13.01 1.76 -2.26
C GLN A 135 -12.66 3.26 -2.16
N GLN A 136 -13.62 4.15 -2.40
CA GLN A 136 -13.41 5.60 -2.28
C GLN A 136 -13.04 6.01 -0.85
N GLU A 137 -13.74 5.49 0.16
CA GLU A 137 -13.41 5.77 1.56
C GLU A 137 -12.03 5.24 1.94
N LEU A 138 -11.62 4.09 1.39
CA LEU A 138 -10.28 3.56 1.57
C LEU A 138 -9.22 4.43 0.88
N ASP A 139 -9.50 4.92 -0.33
CA ASP A 139 -8.63 5.85 -1.06
C ASP A 139 -8.46 7.17 -0.26
N ASP A 140 -9.52 7.69 0.36
CA ASP A 140 -9.49 8.88 1.20
C ASP A 140 -8.64 8.67 2.47
N ILE A 141 -8.74 7.49 3.09
CA ILE A 141 -7.91 7.11 4.24
C ILE A 141 -6.42 7.04 3.83
N ALA A 142 -6.13 6.36 2.71
CA ALA A 142 -4.77 6.27 2.18
C ALA A 142 -4.19 7.67 1.89
N TRP A 143 -5.00 8.56 1.30
CA TRP A 143 -4.60 9.93 1.00
C TRP A 143 -4.22 10.73 2.25
N LYS A 144 -4.95 10.57 3.36
CA LYS A 144 -4.58 11.19 4.64
C LYS A 144 -3.20 10.77 5.13
N LEU A 145 -2.80 9.52 4.91
CA LEU A 145 -1.45 9.05 5.23
C LEU A 145 -0.42 9.55 4.23
N ASN A 146 -0.77 9.60 2.94
CA ASN A 146 0.13 9.99 1.85
C ASN A 146 0.46 11.48 1.85
N THR A 147 -0.39 12.31 2.43
CA THR A 147 -0.18 13.76 2.56
C THR A 147 0.35 14.19 3.93
N ARG A 148 0.62 13.24 4.82
CA ARG A 148 1.20 13.52 6.15
C ARG A 148 2.72 13.52 6.08
N PRO A 149 3.41 14.62 6.50
CA PRO A 149 4.86 14.66 6.60
C PRO A 149 5.41 13.56 7.54
N ARG A 150 6.52 12.97 7.15
CA ARG A 150 7.19 11.90 7.90
C ARG A 150 8.62 12.31 8.28
N LYS A 151 8.95 12.23 9.55
CA LYS A 151 10.32 12.48 10.04
C LYS A 151 11.35 11.62 9.28
N SER A 152 11.03 10.35 9.03
CA SER A 152 11.87 9.40 8.30
C SER A 152 12.01 9.67 6.80
N LEU A 153 11.27 10.64 6.27
CA LEU A 153 11.35 11.14 4.89
C LEU A 153 11.83 12.60 4.87
N ASN A 154 12.60 13.02 5.87
CA ASN A 154 13.05 14.41 6.03
C ASN A 154 11.89 15.41 5.99
N TRP A 155 10.79 15.08 6.68
CA TRP A 155 9.55 15.85 6.76
C TRP A 155 8.78 16.02 5.45
N LYS A 156 9.20 15.34 4.40
CA LYS A 156 8.37 15.21 3.19
C LYS A 156 7.23 14.23 3.41
N CYS A 157 6.17 14.35 2.63
CA CYS A 157 5.10 13.37 2.64
C CYS A 157 5.27 12.34 1.51
N PRO A 158 4.69 11.14 1.66
CA PRO A 158 4.76 10.11 0.63
C PRO A 158 4.32 10.56 -0.76
N ALA A 159 3.26 11.38 -0.85
CA ALA A 159 2.75 11.87 -2.14
C ALA A 159 3.76 12.73 -2.90
N GLU A 160 4.51 13.61 -2.21
CA GLU A 160 5.58 14.41 -2.85
C GLU A 160 6.68 13.57 -3.46
N LEU A 161 6.98 12.43 -2.83
CA LEU A 161 8.11 11.58 -3.22
C LEU A 161 7.72 10.53 -4.27
N PHE A 162 6.46 10.12 -4.29
CA PHE A 162 5.97 9.03 -5.13
C PHE A 162 5.35 9.50 -6.43
N LEU A 163 4.53 10.56 -6.39
CA LEU A 163 3.82 11.03 -7.57
C LEU A 163 4.78 11.71 -8.55
N PRO A 164 4.69 11.39 -9.85
CA PRO A 164 5.63 11.91 -10.85
C PRO A 164 5.38 13.38 -11.17
N ASN A 165 6.41 14.04 -11.70
CA ASN A 165 6.32 15.36 -12.35
C ASN A 165 5.64 16.46 -11.50
N ASN A 166 5.89 16.50 -10.19
CA ASN A 166 5.26 17.46 -9.28
C ASN A 166 3.72 17.43 -9.33
N ALA A 167 3.14 16.27 -9.60
CA ALA A 167 1.69 16.09 -9.62
C ALA A 167 1.03 16.42 -8.27
N PHE A 168 1.80 16.50 -7.20
CA PHE A 168 1.36 16.93 -5.88
C PHE A 168 2.25 18.07 -5.38
N ASP A 169 1.64 19.25 -5.15
CA ASP A 169 2.26 20.39 -4.47
C ASP A 169 1.76 20.45 -3.02
N PHE A 170 2.65 20.17 -2.08
CA PHE A 170 2.35 20.13 -0.66
C PHE A 170 1.86 21.50 -0.14
N ASN A 171 2.52 22.57 -0.56
CA ASN A 171 2.18 23.92 -0.07
C ASN A 171 0.81 24.37 -0.59
N ALA A 172 0.52 24.17 -1.88
CA ALA A 172 -0.78 24.45 -2.46
C ALA A 172 -1.89 23.63 -1.80
N TYR A 173 -1.68 22.34 -1.62
CA TYR A 173 -2.63 21.43 -0.98
C TYR A 173 -3.02 21.88 0.43
N TRP A 174 -2.03 22.24 1.26
CA TRP A 174 -2.30 22.67 2.64
C TRP A 174 -2.83 24.11 2.70
N ALA A 175 -2.44 25.01 1.79
CA ALA A 175 -3.03 26.34 1.69
C ALA A 175 -4.54 26.27 1.40
N ASP A 176 -4.97 25.42 0.46
CA ASP A 176 -6.38 25.18 0.18
C ASP A 176 -7.13 24.62 1.39
N LYS A 177 -6.54 23.67 2.11
CA LYS A 177 -7.12 23.10 3.33
C LYS A 177 -7.30 24.14 4.43
N LEU A 178 -6.31 25.01 4.64
CA LEU A 178 -6.39 26.09 5.63
C LEU A 178 -7.45 27.12 5.26
N ASN A 179 -7.55 27.47 3.98
CA ASN A 179 -8.58 28.40 3.48
C ASN A 179 -9.99 27.83 3.69
N LEU A 180 -10.21 26.54 3.42
CA LEU A 180 -11.49 25.88 3.68
C LEU A 180 -11.86 25.90 5.16
N VAL A 181 -10.91 25.65 6.05
CA VAL A 181 -11.14 25.72 7.50
C VAL A 181 -11.48 27.16 7.94
N ALA A 182 -10.79 28.15 7.39
CA ALA A 182 -11.05 29.56 7.71
C ALA A 182 -12.43 30.05 7.22
N LEU A 183 -12.98 29.44 6.17
CA LEU A 183 -14.30 29.73 5.63
C LEU A 183 -15.43 28.93 6.29
N GLY A 184 -15.13 28.07 7.26
CA GLY A 184 -16.13 27.32 8.03
C GLY A 184 -16.79 26.15 7.29
N HIS A 185 -16.11 25.57 6.29
CA HIS A 185 -16.55 24.39 5.56
C HIS A 185 -15.90 23.10 6.07
#